data_56f80555c6608c8f36a34d53f661aac3
#
_entry.id   56f80555c6608c8f36a34d53f661aac3
#
_cell.length_a   1.000
_cell.length_b   1.000
_cell.length_c   1.000
_cell.angle_alpha   90.00
_cell.angle_beta   90.00
_cell.angle_gamma   90.00
#
_symmetry.space_group_name_H-M   'P 1'
#
loop_
_entity.id
_entity.type
_entity.pdbx_description
1 polymer ?
#
loop_
_entity_poly.entity_id
_entity_poly.type
_entity_poly.pdbx_seq_one_letter_code
_entity_poly.pdbx_strand_id
1 'polypeptide(L)'
;GYKPGEDFVLAMDAASSEWKSATKGEYLLPKSGRKFTSAELIEHWKQLCEKYPIYSIEDGLDEEDWEGWQQLTKELGDTVQLVGDDLFVTNTERLSKGIKLGCGNSILIKLNQIGSVSETLEAIKMAHNAGYTAVTSHRSGETEDTTIADLAVALNTCQIKTGAPSRSERVAKYNQLLRIEEQLGNAAVYPGKGAFHISR
;
A
#
# COMPACT_ATOMS: atom_id res chain seq x y z
N GLY A 1 28.45 -0.97 -1.99
CA GLY A 1 27.19 -1.68 -2.21
C GLY A 1 26.08 -1.11 -1.33
N TYR A 2 24.87 -1.45 -1.65
CA TYR A 2 23.68 -1.02 -0.89
C TYR A 2 23.42 -1.90 0.32
N LYS A 3 22.87 -1.33 1.38
CA LYS A 3 22.61 -2.01 2.65
C LYS A 3 21.11 -2.24 2.85
N PRO A 4 20.65 -3.51 3.02
CA PRO A 4 19.25 -3.80 3.38
C PRO A 4 18.87 -3.13 4.69
N GLY A 5 17.69 -2.51 4.73
CA GLY A 5 17.19 -1.77 5.90
C GLY A 5 17.65 -0.31 5.98
N GLU A 6 18.77 0.05 5.35
CA GLU A 6 19.26 1.44 5.25
C GLU A 6 18.88 2.04 3.89
N ASP A 7 19.42 1.48 2.80
CA ASP A 7 19.22 1.99 1.43
C ASP A 7 17.96 1.40 0.77
N PHE A 8 17.63 0.15 1.11
CA PHE A 8 16.44 -0.55 0.63
C PHE A 8 15.66 -1.15 1.80
N VAL A 9 14.34 -1.03 1.71
CA VAL A 9 13.40 -1.69 2.61
C VAL A 9 12.45 -2.57 1.81
N LEU A 10 11.72 -3.45 2.48
CA LEU A 10 10.79 -4.37 1.84
C LEU A 10 9.36 -3.84 1.99
N ALA A 11 8.60 -3.91 0.90
CA ALA A 11 7.16 -3.80 0.87
C ALA A 11 6.59 -5.10 0.31
N MET A 12 5.58 -5.65 0.97
CA MET A 12 4.92 -6.89 0.56
C MET A 12 3.49 -6.61 0.15
N ASP A 13 3.03 -7.26 -0.90
CA ASP A 13 1.62 -7.42 -1.23
C ASP A 13 1.24 -8.88 -0.94
N ALA A 14 0.55 -9.10 0.17
CA ALA A 14 0.17 -10.43 0.62
C ALA A 14 -1.06 -10.95 -0.12
N ALA A 15 -1.95 -10.06 -0.54
CA ALA A 15 -3.23 -10.37 -1.20
C ALA A 15 -4.01 -11.47 -0.44
N SER A 16 -4.14 -11.33 0.89
CA SER A 16 -4.60 -12.40 1.77
C SER A 16 -6.06 -12.80 1.55
N SER A 17 -6.85 -12.00 0.82
CA SER A 17 -8.20 -12.39 0.37
C SER A 17 -8.18 -13.66 -0.50
N GLU A 18 -7.08 -13.93 -1.22
CA GLU A 18 -6.87 -15.16 -2.00
C GLU A 18 -6.67 -16.41 -1.11
N TRP A 19 -6.39 -16.24 0.16
CA TRP A 19 -6.14 -17.33 1.11
C TRP A 19 -7.32 -17.61 2.03
N LYS A 20 -8.39 -16.84 1.94
CA LYS A 20 -9.55 -17.02 2.81
C LYS A 20 -10.15 -18.42 2.68
N SER A 21 -10.50 -19.03 3.81
CA SER A 21 -11.26 -20.28 3.85
C SER A 21 -12.77 -20.00 3.83
N ALA A 22 -13.57 -21.08 3.86
CA ALA A 22 -15.03 -20.95 4.01
C ALA A 22 -15.44 -20.33 5.37
N THR A 23 -14.57 -20.42 6.36
CA THR A 23 -14.79 -19.85 7.69
C THR A 23 -14.15 -18.46 7.75
N LYS A 24 -14.92 -17.45 8.14
CA LYS A 24 -14.41 -16.08 8.33
C LYS A 24 -13.27 -16.06 9.36
N GLY A 25 -12.20 -15.34 9.03
CA GLY A 25 -11.01 -15.24 9.89
C GLY A 25 -10.10 -16.47 9.88
N GLU A 26 -10.31 -17.39 8.92
CA GLU A 26 -9.41 -18.51 8.64
C GLU A 26 -8.78 -18.37 7.26
N TYR A 27 -7.50 -18.66 7.17
CA TYR A 27 -6.66 -18.54 5.98
C TYR A 27 -5.96 -19.86 5.70
N LEU A 28 -5.90 -20.26 4.43
CA LEU A 28 -5.17 -21.42 3.95
C LEU A 28 -4.13 -21.01 2.91
N LEU A 29 -2.86 -21.09 3.25
CA LEU A 29 -1.78 -20.79 2.31
C LEU A 29 -1.68 -21.89 1.26
N PRO A 30 -1.96 -21.62 -0.03
CA PRO A 30 -2.16 -22.68 -1.02
C PRO A 30 -0.90 -23.49 -1.32
N LYS A 31 0.30 -22.89 -1.21
CA LYS A 31 1.57 -23.59 -1.49
C LYS A 31 2.04 -24.49 -0.36
N SER A 32 1.84 -24.07 0.89
CA SER A 32 2.35 -24.78 2.07
C SER A 32 1.29 -25.65 2.75
N GLY A 33 0.01 -25.43 2.46
CA GLY A 33 -1.12 -26.06 3.14
C GLY A 33 -1.28 -25.62 4.61
N ARG A 34 -0.52 -24.61 5.04
CA ARG A 34 -0.62 -24.09 6.42
C ARG A 34 -1.93 -23.33 6.59
N LYS A 35 -2.57 -23.58 7.72
CA LYS A 35 -3.77 -22.84 8.12
C LYS A 35 -3.41 -21.83 9.20
N PHE A 36 -4.09 -20.71 9.19
CA PHE A 36 -3.97 -19.65 10.18
C PHE A 36 -5.36 -19.11 10.52
N THR A 37 -5.57 -18.76 11.76
CA THR A 37 -6.58 -17.78 12.16
C THR A 37 -6.05 -16.37 11.89
N SER A 38 -6.90 -15.35 11.94
CA SER A 38 -6.47 -13.94 11.81
C SER A 38 -5.36 -13.62 12.82
N ALA A 39 -5.51 -14.03 14.08
CA ALA A 39 -4.53 -13.79 15.13
C ALA A 39 -3.17 -14.47 14.84
N GLU A 40 -3.18 -15.72 14.38
CA GLU A 40 -1.95 -16.44 14.02
C GLU A 40 -1.28 -15.83 12.78
N LEU A 41 -2.05 -15.32 11.81
CA LEU A 41 -1.50 -14.64 10.63
C LEU A 41 -0.89 -13.29 11.01
N ILE A 42 -1.51 -12.54 11.92
CA ILE A 42 -0.94 -11.30 12.49
C ILE A 42 0.40 -11.59 13.19
N GLU A 43 0.45 -12.62 14.01
CA GLU A 43 1.70 -13.03 14.69
C GLU A 43 2.77 -13.44 13.67
N HIS A 44 2.37 -14.09 12.58
CA HIS A 44 3.29 -14.44 11.50
C HIS A 44 3.87 -13.18 10.83
N TRP A 45 3.05 -12.15 10.55
CA TRP A 45 3.54 -10.87 10.02
C TRP A 45 4.50 -10.18 10.98
N LYS A 46 4.20 -10.20 12.25
CA LYS A 46 5.06 -9.63 13.31
C LYS A 46 6.44 -10.27 13.30
N GLN A 47 6.51 -11.61 13.30
CA GLN A 47 7.77 -12.35 13.23
C GLN A 47 8.57 -12.04 11.95
N LEU A 48 7.90 -11.85 10.82
CA LEU A 48 8.57 -11.45 9.58
C LEU A 48 9.13 -10.03 9.69
N CYS A 49 8.38 -9.08 10.26
CA CYS A 49 8.82 -7.70 10.45
C CYS A 49 9.97 -7.56 11.46
N GLU A 50 10.06 -8.45 12.45
CA GLU A 50 11.21 -8.54 13.37
C GLU A 50 12.47 -9.07 12.66
N LYS A 51 12.29 -9.98 11.73
CA LYS A 51 13.40 -10.66 11.05
C LYS A 51 13.92 -9.92 9.83
N TYR A 52 13.07 -9.20 9.14
CA TYR A 52 13.37 -8.54 7.87
C TYR A 52 12.99 -7.06 7.91
N PRO A 53 13.65 -6.20 7.12
CA PRO A 53 13.32 -4.77 7.06
C PRO A 53 12.04 -4.51 6.26
N ILE A 54 10.91 -5.07 6.70
CA ILE A 54 9.60 -4.88 6.10
C ILE A 54 9.01 -3.60 6.66
N TYR A 55 8.75 -2.63 5.80
CA TYR A 55 8.18 -1.32 6.11
C TYR A 55 6.71 -1.20 5.73
N SER A 56 6.25 -2.04 4.80
CA SER A 56 4.88 -1.98 4.30
C SER A 56 4.33 -3.38 4.02
N ILE A 57 3.07 -3.62 4.42
CA ILE A 57 2.30 -4.83 4.10
C ILE A 57 0.98 -4.39 3.48
N GLU A 58 0.75 -4.80 2.24
CA GLU A 58 -0.50 -4.60 1.50
C GLU A 58 -1.37 -5.84 1.66
N ASP A 59 -2.65 -5.63 1.98
CA ASP A 59 -3.68 -6.66 2.16
C ASP A 59 -3.23 -7.85 3.02
N GLY A 60 -2.72 -7.52 4.21
CA GLY A 60 -2.23 -8.51 5.18
C GLY A 60 -3.29 -9.45 5.71
N LEU A 61 -4.58 -9.12 5.55
CA LEU A 61 -5.76 -9.93 5.89
C LEU A 61 -6.84 -9.79 4.81
N ASP A 62 -7.87 -10.66 4.86
CA ASP A 62 -9.03 -10.62 3.96
C ASP A 62 -9.77 -9.27 4.03
N GLU A 63 -10.27 -8.81 2.90
CA GLU A 63 -10.98 -7.53 2.72
C GLU A 63 -12.25 -7.38 3.56
N GLU A 64 -12.80 -8.48 4.09
CA GLU A 64 -13.98 -8.47 4.96
C GLU A 64 -13.65 -8.83 6.42
N ASP A 65 -12.37 -9.08 6.73
CA ASP A 65 -11.93 -9.36 8.11
C ASP A 65 -11.62 -8.07 8.89
N TRP A 66 -12.62 -7.21 9.03
CA TRP A 66 -12.49 -5.90 9.69
C TRP A 66 -11.99 -5.99 11.13
N GLU A 67 -12.39 -7.02 11.88
CA GLU A 67 -11.94 -7.26 13.25
C GLU A 67 -10.44 -7.62 13.28
N GLY A 68 -10.02 -8.50 12.37
CA GLY A 68 -8.61 -8.81 12.19
C GLY A 68 -7.78 -7.59 11.80
N TRP A 69 -8.28 -6.76 10.89
CA TRP A 69 -7.62 -5.52 10.49
C TRP A 69 -7.46 -4.51 11.64
N GLN A 70 -8.46 -4.39 12.52
CA GLN A 70 -8.33 -3.58 13.74
C GLN A 70 -7.19 -4.09 14.63
N GLN A 71 -7.13 -5.41 14.84
CA GLN A 71 -6.07 -6.02 15.64
C GLN A 71 -4.70 -5.87 14.97
N LEU A 72 -4.58 -6.15 13.67
CA LEU A 72 -3.37 -5.96 12.89
C LEU A 72 -2.84 -4.53 13.01
N THR A 73 -3.72 -3.55 12.86
CA THR A 73 -3.36 -2.13 12.94
C THR A 73 -2.91 -1.74 14.34
N LYS A 74 -3.58 -2.25 15.37
CA LYS A 74 -3.20 -2.00 16.76
C LYS A 74 -1.81 -2.57 17.10
N GLU A 75 -1.45 -3.72 16.53
CA GLU A 75 -0.19 -4.39 16.86
C GLU A 75 0.99 -3.91 16.02
N LEU A 76 0.79 -3.58 14.76
CA LEU A 76 1.88 -3.25 13.83
C LEU A 76 1.81 -1.84 13.25
N GLY A 77 0.69 -1.14 13.33
CA GLY A 77 0.47 0.11 12.62
C GLY A 77 1.42 1.26 12.99
N ASP A 78 2.00 1.25 14.18
CA ASP A 78 2.99 2.25 14.60
C ASP A 78 4.35 2.06 13.91
N THR A 79 4.68 0.84 13.49
CA THR A 79 6.00 0.47 12.95
C THR A 79 5.97 -0.06 11.52
N VAL A 80 4.78 -0.32 10.98
CA VAL A 80 4.58 -0.88 9.63
C VAL A 80 3.45 -0.12 8.94
N GLN A 81 3.68 0.28 7.70
CA GLN A 81 2.62 0.79 6.84
C GLN A 81 1.70 -0.37 6.44
N LEU A 82 0.43 -0.28 6.79
CA LEU A 82 -0.60 -1.28 6.50
C LEU A 82 -1.53 -0.74 5.42
N VAL A 83 -1.31 -1.20 4.20
CA VAL A 83 -1.98 -0.70 3.01
C VAL A 83 -3.22 -1.53 2.71
N GLY A 84 -4.35 -0.88 2.54
CA GLY A 84 -5.57 -1.50 2.01
C GLY A 84 -5.69 -1.27 0.49
N ASP A 85 -5.56 -2.33 -0.30
CA ASP A 85 -5.94 -2.38 -1.71
C ASP A 85 -7.37 -2.95 -1.82
N ASP A 86 -7.53 -4.26 -1.66
CA ASP A 86 -8.85 -4.91 -1.69
C ASP A 86 -9.74 -4.45 -0.53
N LEU A 87 -9.14 -4.12 0.61
CA LEU A 87 -9.87 -3.58 1.76
C LEU A 87 -10.63 -2.29 1.41
N PHE A 88 -10.02 -1.38 0.65
CA PHE A 88 -10.57 -0.04 0.38
C PHE A 88 -11.02 0.18 -1.06
N VAL A 89 -10.46 -0.53 -2.03
CA VAL A 89 -10.77 -0.46 -3.47
C VAL A 89 -10.86 0.97 -4.04
N THR A 90 -10.01 1.89 -3.54
CA THR A 90 -10.05 3.33 -3.87
C THR A 90 -11.44 3.98 -3.62
N ASN A 91 -12.24 3.40 -2.73
CA ASN A 91 -13.62 3.79 -2.47
C ASN A 91 -13.74 4.56 -1.14
N THR A 92 -14.34 5.75 -1.18
CA THR A 92 -14.46 6.63 -0.01
C THR A 92 -15.36 6.07 1.09
N GLU A 93 -16.37 5.27 0.78
CA GLU A 93 -17.25 4.66 1.79
C GLU A 93 -16.51 3.58 2.57
N ARG A 94 -15.77 2.69 1.86
CA ARG A 94 -14.94 1.66 2.51
C ARG A 94 -13.80 2.28 3.30
N LEU A 95 -13.14 3.31 2.75
CA LEU A 95 -12.09 4.04 3.45
C LEU A 95 -12.64 4.72 4.73
N SER A 96 -13.78 5.40 4.64
CA SER A 96 -14.44 6.02 5.81
C SER A 96 -14.76 4.99 6.89
N LYS A 97 -15.23 3.79 6.50
CA LYS A 97 -15.47 2.69 7.44
C LYS A 97 -14.17 2.26 8.11
N GLY A 98 -13.09 2.06 7.34
CA GLY A 98 -11.78 1.65 7.87
C GLY A 98 -11.21 2.68 8.84
N ILE A 99 -11.26 3.97 8.49
CA ILE A 99 -10.83 5.06 9.36
C ILE A 99 -11.59 5.03 10.70
N LYS A 100 -12.91 4.90 10.67
CA LYS A 100 -13.75 4.84 11.88
C LYS A 100 -13.45 3.63 12.75
N LEU A 101 -13.09 2.51 12.15
CA LEU A 101 -12.76 1.27 12.83
C LEU A 101 -11.28 1.19 13.26
N GLY A 102 -10.41 2.07 12.76
CA GLY A 102 -8.96 1.99 12.97
C GLY A 102 -8.29 0.84 12.21
N CYS A 103 -8.69 0.61 10.96
CA CYS A 103 -8.20 -0.46 10.11
C CYS A 103 -7.22 0.06 9.06
N GLY A 104 -5.97 -0.37 9.11
CA GLY A 104 -4.90 0.13 8.23
C GLY A 104 -4.41 1.53 8.61
N ASN A 105 -3.42 2.02 7.89
CA ASN A 105 -2.89 3.38 8.00
C ASN A 105 -2.45 3.93 6.63
N SER A 106 -2.77 3.21 5.56
CA SER A 106 -2.48 3.59 4.17
C SER A 106 -3.54 3.01 3.22
N ILE A 107 -3.73 3.67 2.09
CA ILE A 107 -4.60 3.21 1.00
C ILE A 107 -3.82 3.05 -0.29
N LEU A 108 -4.06 1.97 -1.04
CA LEU A 108 -3.61 1.86 -2.42
C LEU A 108 -4.59 2.59 -3.34
N ILE A 109 -4.06 3.38 -4.26
CA ILE A 109 -4.84 4.21 -5.19
C ILE A 109 -4.72 3.66 -6.60
N LYS A 110 -5.83 3.18 -7.13
CA LYS A 110 -5.98 2.70 -8.50
C LYS A 110 -7.08 3.48 -9.20
N LEU A 111 -6.70 4.41 -10.10
CA LEU A 111 -7.63 5.30 -10.81
C LEU A 111 -8.78 4.56 -11.49
N ASN A 112 -8.49 3.44 -12.13
CA ASN A 112 -9.50 2.68 -12.88
C ASN A 112 -10.31 1.70 -12.02
N GLN A 113 -10.03 1.59 -10.72
CA GLN A 113 -10.80 0.74 -9.80
C GLN A 113 -12.10 1.46 -9.40
N ILE A 114 -12.01 2.74 -9.05
CA ILE A 114 -13.19 3.59 -8.85
C ILE A 114 -13.69 4.18 -10.17
N GLY A 115 -12.81 4.42 -11.16
CA GLY A 115 -13.16 4.80 -12.52
C GLY A 115 -13.41 6.30 -12.74
N SER A 116 -13.19 7.13 -11.74
CA SER A 116 -13.34 8.58 -11.80
C SER A 116 -12.16 9.28 -11.14
N VAL A 117 -11.58 10.25 -11.82
CA VAL A 117 -10.50 11.08 -11.26
C VAL A 117 -10.98 11.85 -10.03
N SER A 118 -12.17 12.43 -10.08
CA SER A 118 -12.73 13.19 -8.95
C SER A 118 -12.87 12.34 -7.70
N GLU A 119 -13.41 11.14 -7.81
CA GLU A 119 -13.55 10.21 -6.67
C GLU A 119 -12.18 9.73 -6.16
N THR A 120 -11.21 9.53 -7.07
CA THR A 120 -9.82 9.23 -6.69
C THR A 120 -9.21 10.36 -5.85
N LEU A 121 -9.39 11.62 -6.27
CA LEU A 121 -8.92 12.79 -5.53
C LEU A 121 -9.59 12.90 -4.15
N GLU A 122 -10.88 12.59 -4.06
CA GLU A 122 -11.63 12.55 -2.80
C GLU A 122 -11.10 11.48 -1.86
N ALA A 123 -10.80 10.28 -2.38
CA ALA A 123 -10.23 9.18 -1.59
C ALA A 123 -8.84 9.55 -1.04
N ILE A 124 -7.96 10.12 -1.86
CA ILE A 124 -6.63 10.58 -1.42
C ILE A 124 -6.76 11.68 -0.36
N LYS A 125 -7.61 12.67 -0.59
CA LYS A 125 -7.85 13.75 0.37
C LYS A 125 -8.40 13.23 1.69
N MET A 126 -9.33 12.29 1.65
CA MET A 126 -9.89 11.65 2.85
C MET A 126 -8.81 10.90 3.63
N ALA A 127 -7.96 10.13 2.95
CA ALA A 127 -6.84 9.42 3.55
C ALA A 127 -5.89 10.38 4.28
N HIS A 128 -5.42 11.42 3.57
CA HIS A 128 -4.51 12.42 4.15
C HIS A 128 -5.11 13.16 5.35
N ASN A 129 -6.38 13.54 5.27
CA ASN A 129 -7.07 14.21 6.38
C ASN A 129 -7.21 13.32 7.63
N ALA A 130 -7.17 12.01 7.46
CA ALA A 130 -7.21 11.03 8.54
C ALA A 130 -5.80 10.62 9.04
N GLY A 131 -4.73 11.18 8.46
CA GLY A 131 -3.34 10.80 8.76
C GLY A 131 -2.87 9.52 8.07
N TYR A 132 -3.67 8.98 7.15
CA TYR A 132 -3.26 7.84 6.32
C TYR A 132 -2.33 8.29 5.22
N THR A 133 -1.39 7.44 4.84
CA THR A 133 -0.62 7.59 3.60
C THR A 133 -1.42 7.07 2.40
N ALA A 134 -0.98 7.41 1.20
CA ALA A 134 -1.54 6.89 -0.03
C ALA A 134 -0.41 6.38 -0.94
N VAL A 135 -0.61 5.25 -1.59
CA VAL A 135 0.33 4.68 -2.56
C VAL A 135 -0.33 4.68 -3.92
N THR A 136 0.16 5.51 -4.85
CA THR A 136 -0.36 5.53 -6.23
C THR A 136 0.13 4.29 -6.97
N SER A 137 -0.79 3.53 -7.59
CA SER A 137 -0.50 2.20 -8.09
C SER A 137 -0.83 2.00 -9.56
N HIS A 138 0.01 1.21 -10.22
CA HIS A 138 -0.27 0.57 -11.49
C HIS A 138 -1.29 -0.57 -11.36
N ARG A 139 -1.56 -1.25 -12.47
CA ARG A 139 -2.27 -2.54 -12.53
C ARG A 139 -1.34 -3.63 -13.07
N SER A 140 -1.78 -4.90 -12.96
CA SER A 140 -1.06 -6.05 -13.54
C SER A 140 -0.93 -5.94 -15.07
N GLY A 141 -1.99 -5.54 -15.76
CA GLY A 141 -1.96 -5.09 -17.15
C GLY A 141 -1.76 -3.57 -17.21
N GLU A 142 -0.76 -3.12 -17.94
CA GLU A 142 -0.38 -1.71 -18.04
C GLU A 142 -0.07 -1.29 -19.48
N THR A 143 -0.10 0.03 -19.70
CA THR A 143 0.34 0.71 -20.91
C THR A 143 1.47 1.69 -20.59
N GLU A 144 1.99 2.39 -21.60
CA GLU A 144 3.01 3.43 -21.40
C GLU A 144 2.42 4.78 -20.93
N ASP A 145 1.12 4.83 -20.57
CA ASP A 145 0.51 6.00 -19.94
C ASP A 145 1.21 6.34 -18.63
N THR A 146 1.43 7.62 -18.36
CA THR A 146 2.23 8.13 -17.23
C THR A 146 1.41 8.85 -16.17
N THR A 147 0.09 8.91 -16.31
CA THR A 147 -0.82 9.67 -15.43
C THR A 147 -0.60 9.40 -13.95
N ILE A 148 -0.30 8.14 -13.57
CA ILE A 148 -0.07 7.81 -12.15
C ILE A 148 1.21 8.44 -11.58
N ALA A 149 2.22 8.73 -12.40
CA ALA A 149 3.41 9.44 -11.96
C ALA A 149 3.11 10.92 -11.68
N ASP A 150 2.38 11.57 -12.59
CA ASP A 150 1.91 12.96 -12.41
C ASP A 150 1.01 13.07 -11.17
N LEU A 151 0.08 12.12 -10.99
CA LEU A 151 -0.83 12.07 -9.85
C LEU A 151 -0.06 11.93 -8.52
N ALA A 152 0.93 11.04 -8.48
CA ALA A 152 1.72 10.79 -7.28
C ALA A 152 2.43 12.05 -6.78
N VAL A 153 3.01 12.82 -7.70
CA VAL A 153 3.69 14.08 -7.36
C VAL A 153 2.70 15.20 -7.08
N ALA A 154 1.69 15.39 -7.93
CA ALA A 154 0.72 16.49 -7.81
C ALA A 154 -0.05 16.46 -6.48
N LEU A 155 -0.32 15.28 -5.93
CA LEU A 155 -1.08 15.11 -4.70
C LEU A 155 -0.22 14.75 -3.48
N ASN A 156 1.11 14.77 -3.64
CA ASN A 156 2.04 14.39 -2.58
C ASN A 156 1.68 13.04 -1.92
N THR A 157 1.32 12.03 -2.73
CA THR A 157 1.18 10.69 -2.18
C THR A 157 2.52 10.12 -1.73
N CYS A 158 3.61 10.69 -2.22
CA CYS A 158 5.00 10.40 -1.86
C CYS A 158 5.44 8.96 -2.15
N GLN A 159 4.55 8.13 -2.68
CA GLN A 159 4.78 6.71 -2.92
C GLN A 159 4.13 6.30 -4.25
N ILE A 160 4.82 5.45 -5.00
CA ILE A 160 4.30 4.86 -6.23
C ILE A 160 4.64 3.36 -6.28
N LYS A 161 3.63 2.52 -6.55
CA LYS A 161 3.80 1.09 -6.85
C LYS A 161 3.68 0.93 -8.36
N THR A 162 4.80 0.80 -9.08
CA THR A 162 4.79 0.83 -10.55
C THR A 162 5.62 -0.26 -11.22
N GLY A 163 6.00 -1.28 -10.47
CA GLY A 163 6.77 -2.43 -10.97
C GLY A 163 8.27 -2.18 -11.02
N ALA A 164 9.01 -3.21 -11.39
CA ALA A 164 10.45 -3.09 -11.59
C ALA A 164 10.77 -2.21 -12.81
N PRO A 165 11.91 -1.47 -12.83
CA PRO A 165 12.30 -0.63 -13.96
C PRO A 165 12.85 -1.48 -15.11
N SER A 166 12.05 -2.35 -15.70
CA SER A 166 12.48 -3.30 -16.73
C SER A 166 11.61 -3.36 -17.98
N ARG A 167 10.31 -3.28 -17.91
CA ARG A 167 9.40 -3.27 -19.06
C ARG A 167 9.00 -1.83 -19.42
N SER A 168 8.78 -1.53 -20.71
CA SER A 168 8.50 -0.16 -21.21
C SER A 168 7.36 0.51 -20.46
N GLU A 169 6.27 -0.21 -20.24
CA GLU A 169 5.08 0.30 -19.55
C GLU A 169 5.36 0.65 -18.08
N ARG A 170 6.40 0.10 -17.47
CA ARG A 170 6.85 0.46 -16.11
C ARG A 170 7.88 1.59 -16.15
N VAL A 171 8.88 1.46 -17.03
CA VAL A 171 9.94 2.47 -17.20
C VAL A 171 9.38 3.83 -17.62
N ALA A 172 8.27 3.87 -18.39
CA ALA A 172 7.58 5.10 -18.75
C ALA A 172 7.25 5.97 -17.52
N LYS A 173 6.78 5.37 -16.41
CA LYS A 173 6.44 6.09 -15.16
C LYS A 173 7.71 6.62 -14.48
N TYR A 174 8.79 5.83 -14.42
CA TYR A 174 10.07 6.29 -13.88
C TYR A 174 10.64 7.45 -14.69
N ASN A 175 10.61 7.36 -16.03
CA ASN A 175 11.04 8.45 -16.89
C ASN A 175 10.19 9.71 -16.72
N GLN A 176 8.89 9.57 -16.46
CA GLN A 176 8.01 10.70 -16.19
C GLN A 176 8.37 11.38 -14.85
N LEU A 177 8.66 10.60 -13.81
CA LEU A 177 9.13 11.16 -12.53
C LEU A 177 10.44 11.97 -12.72
N LEU A 178 11.38 11.50 -13.55
CA LEU A 178 12.59 12.25 -13.86
C LEU A 178 12.29 13.57 -14.59
N ARG A 179 11.32 13.59 -15.53
CA ARG A 179 10.90 14.83 -16.22
C ARG A 179 10.24 15.81 -15.25
N ILE A 180 9.41 15.29 -14.32
CA ILE A 180 8.77 16.13 -13.30
C ILE A 180 9.84 16.72 -12.37
N GLU A 181 10.82 15.94 -11.94
CA GLU A 181 11.94 16.41 -11.13
C GLU A 181 12.71 17.54 -11.84
N GLU A 182 13.01 17.38 -13.14
CA GLU A 182 13.65 18.42 -13.95
C GLU A 182 12.81 19.71 -14.01
N GLN A 183 11.49 19.60 -14.16
CA GLN A 183 10.58 20.76 -14.18
C GLN A 183 10.51 21.47 -12.82
N LEU A 184 10.49 20.72 -11.73
CA LEU A 184 10.42 21.27 -10.38
C LEU A 184 11.77 21.88 -9.94
N GLY A 185 12.88 21.40 -10.46
CA GLY A 185 14.22 21.86 -10.10
C GLY A 185 14.45 21.82 -8.60
N ASN A 186 14.81 22.94 -8.00
CA ASN A 186 15.09 23.04 -6.56
C ASN A 186 13.85 22.87 -5.65
N ALA A 187 12.65 22.83 -6.20
CA ALA A 187 11.44 22.55 -5.44
C ALA A 187 11.14 21.04 -5.32
N ALA A 188 11.86 20.21 -6.07
CA ALA A 188 11.72 18.76 -5.97
C ALA A 188 12.24 18.28 -4.60
N VAL A 189 11.43 17.46 -3.93
CA VAL A 189 11.77 16.84 -2.64
C VAL A 189 11.52 15.34 -2.72
N TYR A 190 12.53 14.54 -2.36
CA TYR A 190 12.37 13.10 -2.17
C TYR A 190 12.25 12.79 -0.68
N PRO A 191 11.07 12.37 -0.18
CA PRO A 191 10.83 12.22 1.26
C PRO A 191 11.54 11.00 1.87
N GLY A 192 12.02 10.06 1.04
CA GLY A 192 12.65 8.83 1.51
C GLY A 192 11.75 8.04 2.45
N LYS A 193 12.31 7.55 3.54
CA LYS A 193 11.56 6.77 4.56
C LYS A 193 10.47 7.57 5.27
N GLY A 194 10.55 8.90 5.27
CA GLY A 194 9.51 9.77 5.84
C GLY A 194 8.15 9.63 5.15
N ALA A 195 8.11 9.08 3.93
CA ALA A 195 6.86 8.82 3.21
C ALA A 195 5.95 7.77 3.89
N PHE A 196 6.49 6.91 4.76
CA PHE A 196 5.73 5.84 5.40
C PHE A 196 4.94 6.29 6.63
N HIS A 197 5.26 7.42 7.25
CA HIS A 197 4.63 7.94 8.49
C HIS A 197 4.62 6.92 9.65
N ILE A 198 5.66 6.11 9.78
CA ILE A 198 5.85 5.10 10.84
C ILE A 198 7.04 5.43 11.73
N SER A 199 7.03 4.92 12.96
CA SER A 199 8.08 5.12 13.97
C SER A 199 9.18 4.04 13.84
N ARG A 200 10.00 4.12 12.76
CA ARG A 200 11.03 3.10 12.52
C ARG A 200 12.33 3.68 11.97
#